data_f4d4a6e85070f448c594278582e4697d
#
_entry.id   f4d4a6e85070f448c594278582e4697d
#
_cell.length_a   1.000
_cell.length_b   1.000
_cell.length_c   1.000
_cell.angle_alpha   90.00
_cell.angle_beta   90.00
_cell.angle_gamma   90.00
#
_symmetry.space_group_name_H-M   'P 1'
#
loop_
_entity.id
_entity.type
_entity.pdbx_description
1 polymer ?
#
loop_
_entity_poly.entity_id
_entity_poly.type
_entity_poly.pdbx_seq_one_letter_code
_entity_poly.pdbx_strand_id
1 'polypeptide(L)'
;ISPDKAPASLMCVQDKIRAIRRAGADFVEVLDFDGDLRSLSAAQFITLLRDRYGVKALMMGFNHRFGSDRLPDISDYEKIGRGLGIEIFRAGELRDHTRHEPICSSSIRKALVSGDILSANDMLGYPYRLKGSVVAGKRLGRTIGFPTANIDTGDSNLLIPGSGVYAVDVILPDGKVSRGMLNIGRRPTVDHSAEAPLSVEVHVIGWNGDLYGKEIAVMFLDRIRDERCFTDLDALKKQLSADCQAAIVAC
;
A
#
# COMPACT_ATOMS: atom_id res chain seq x y z
N ILE A 1 10.92 7.88 -15.50
CA ILE A 1 11.49 7.54 -14.19
C ILE A 1 12.12 6.18 -14.35
N SER A 2 13.38 6.02 -13.93
CA SER A 2 14.01 4.69 -13.86
C SER A 2 13.17 3.82 -12.92
N PRO A 3 12.98 2.50 -13.18
CA PRO A 3 12.21 1.62 -12.29
C PRO A 3 12.65 1.73 -10.83
N ASP A 4 13.96 1.86 -10.59
CA ASP A 4 14.56 2.00 -9.25
C ASP A 4 14.25 3.34 -8.55
N LYS A 5 13.71 4.32 -9.27
CA LYS A 5 13.30 5.64 -8.75
C LYS A 5 11.79 5.84 -8.72
N ALA A 6 11.01 4.82 -9.09
CA ALA A 6 9.57 4.89 -8.99
C ALA A 6 9.17 4.82 -7.51
N PRO A 7 8.28 5.71 -7.04
CA PRO A 7 7.79 5.63 -5.67
C PRO A 7 6.99 4.34 -5.48
N ALA A 8 7.18 3.67 -4.33
CA ALA A 8 6.46 2.46 -3.98
C ALA A 8 4.93 2.65 -4.12
N SER A 9 4.27 1.62 -4.64
CA SER A 9 2.82 1.63 -4.87
C SER A 9 2.05 1.45 -3.56
N LEU A 10 0.95 2.18 -3.40
CA LEU A 10 0.07 2.05 -2.23
C LEU A 10 -0.84 0.82 -2.31
N MET A 11 -1.03 0.26 -3.50
CA MET A 11 -1.79 -0.97 -3.73
C MET A 11 -1.35 -1.64 -5.03
N CYS A 12 -1.54 -2.95 -5.14
CA CYS A 12 -1.30 -3.65 -6.38
C CYS A 12 -2.31 -3.24 -7.47
N VAL A 13 -1.97 -3.48 -8.73
CA VAL A 13 -2.80 -3.08 -9.89
C VAL A 13 -4.21 -3.66 -9.79
N GLN A 14 -4.36 -4.91 -9.36
CA GLN A 14 -5.66 -5.58 -9.25
C GLN A 14 -6.56 -4.93 -8.19
N ASP A 15 -5.98 -4.53 -7.05
CA ASP A 15 -6.73 -3.85 -5.99
C ASP A 15 -7.10 -2.43 -6.43
N LYS A 16 -6.22 -1.73 -7.17
CA LYS A 16 -6.51 -0.43 -7.76
C LYS A 16 -7.69 -0.50 -8.73
N ILE A 17 -7.71 -1.47 -9.64
CA ILE A 17 -8.84 -1.68 -10.56
C ILE A 17 -10.14 -1.89 -9.79
N ARG A 18 -10.10 -2.75 -8.76
CA ARG A 18 -11.28 -3.00 -7.91
C ARG A 18 -11.76 -1.75 -7.18
N ALA A 19 -10.83 -0.96 -6.63
CA ALA A 19 -11.16 0.28 -5.93
C ALA A 19 -11.81 1.30 -6.88
N ILE A 20 -11.25 1.49 -8.08
CA ILE A 20 -11.79 2.41 -9.09
C ILE A 20 -13.19 1.98 -9.53
N ARG A 21 -13.42 0.67 -9.76
CA ARG A 21 -14.75 0.15 -10.11
C ARG A 21 -15.76 0.34 -8.97
N ARG A 22 -15.37 0.10 -7.71
CA ARG A 22 -16.22 0.35 -6.54
C ARG A 22 -16.58 1.83 -6.38
N ALA A 23 -15.71 2.72 -6.81
CA ALA A 23 -15.96 4.16 -6.83
C ALA A 23 -16.93 4.59 -7.95
N GLY A 24 -17.42 3.64 -8.78
CA GLY A 24 -18.45 3.90 -9.78
C GLY A 24 -17.94 4.03 -11.22
N ALA A 25 -16.67 3.68 -11.50
CA ALA A 25 -16.18 3.67 -12.87
C ALA A 25 -16.70 2.44 -13.62
N ASP A 26 -17.32 2.66 -14.79
CA ASP A 26 -17.83 1.61 -15.66
C ASP A 26 -16.71 0.80 -16.28
N PHE A 27 -15.62 1.47 -16.67
CA PHE A 27 -14.46 0.85 -17.31
C PHE A 27 -13.16 1.29 -16.65
N VAL A 28 -12.20 0.41 -16.63
CA VAL A 28 -10.83 0.70 -16.18
C VAL A 28 -9.88 0.15 -17.23
N GLU A 29 -9.12 1.03 -17.83
CA GLU A 29 -8.07 0.68 -18.77
C GLU A 29 -6.71 0.79 -18.08
N VAL A 30 -5.87 -0.21 -18.27
CA VAL A 30 -4.51 -0.24 -17.75
C VAL A 30 -3.56 -0.01 -18.92
N LEU A 31 -2.85 1.11 -18.90
CA LEU A 31 -1.84 1.44 -19.88
C LEU A 31 -0.46 1.04 -19.35
N ASP A 32 0.28 0.28 -20.17
CA ASP A 32 1.67 -0.01 -19.87
C ASP A 32 2.50 1.28 -20.03
N PHE A 33 3.15 1.68 -18.95
CA PHE A 33 3.97 2.90 -18.94
C PHE A 33 5.38 2.58 -19.47
N ASP A 34 5.44 2.25 -20.76
CA ASP A 34 6.66 1.94 -21.50
C ASP A 34 7.41 3.21 -21.98
N GLY A 35 8.44 3.01 -22.79
CA GLY A 35 9.23 4.10 -23.37
C GLY A 35 8.42 5.00 -24.30
N ASP A 36 7.51 4.42 -25.07
CA ASP A 36 6.69 5.13 -26.05
C ASP A 36 5.68 6.03 -25.34
N LEU A 37 4.89 5.48 -24.39
CA LEU A 37 3.93 6.24 -23.62
C LEU A 37 4.61 7.35 -22.79
N ARG A 38 5.77 7.05 -22.20
CA ARG A 38 6.55 8.01 -21.41
C ARG A 38 7.08 9.19 -22.22
N SER A 39 7.36 9.00 -23.50
CA SER A 39 7.92 10.02 -24.39
C SER A 39 6.87 11.04 -24.86
N LEU A 40 5.58 10.71 -24.79
CA LEU A 40 4.51 11.57 -25.27
C LEU A 40 4.46 12.90 -24.51
N SER A 41 4.33 14.01 -25.25
CA SER A 41 3.94 15.29 -24.64
C SER A 41 2.50 15.25 -24.13
N ALA A 42 2.09 16.21 -23.33
CA ALA A 42 0.72 16.33 -22.86
C ALA A 42 -0.29 16.35 -24.04
N ALA A 43 0.00 17.12 -25.09
CA ALA A 43 -0.85 17.18 -26.28
C ALA A 43 -0.95 15.82 -26.99
N GLN A 44 0.16 15.11 -27.16
CA GLN A 44 0.17 13.79 -27.80
C GLN A 44 -0.60 12.77 -26.97
N PHE A 45 -0.45 12.78 -25.64
CA PHE A 45 -1.18 11.88 -24.75
C PHE A 45 -2.70 12.15 -24.77
N ILE A 46 -3.13 13.42 -24.74
CA ILE A 46 -4.55 13.78 -24.85
C ILE A 46 -5.11 13.37 -26.22
N THR A 47 -4.32 13.55 -27.31
CA THR A 47 -4.70 13.08 -28.64
C THR A 47 -4.90 11.56 -28.67
N LEU A 48 -3.97 10.80 -28.08
CA LEU A 48 -4.09 9.35 -27.97
C LEU A 48 -5.38 8.94 -27.22
N LEU A 49 -5.69 9.62 -26.10
CA LEU A 49 -6.92 9.35 -25.35
C LEU A 49 -8.18 9.63 -26.17
N ARG A 50 -8.19 10.71 -26.95
CA ARG A 50 -9.31 11.05 -27.83
C ARG A 50 -9.48 10.02 -28.94
N ASP A 51 -8.39 9.70 -29.66
CA ASP A 51 -8.46 8.94 -30.91
C ASP A 51 -8.62 7.44 -30.64
N ARG A 52 -7.96 6.90 -29.60
CA ARG A 52 -8.02 5.47 -29.28
C ARG A 52 -9.19 5.11 -28.36
N TYR A 53 -9.54 5.99 -27.41
CA TYR A 53 -10.53 5.69 -26.38
C TYR A 53 -11.78 6.54 -26.47
N GLY A 54 -11.86 7.49 -27.41
CA GLY A 54 -13.02 8.33 -27.60
C GLY A 54 -13.31 9.30 -26.44
N VAL A 55 -12.27 9.66 -25.67
CA VAL A 55 -12.39 10.55 -24.50
C VAL A 55 -12.94 11.90 -24.94
N LYS A 56 -14.00 12.38 -24.26
CA LYS A 56 -14.64 13.69 -24.48
C LYS A 56 -14.30 14.69 -23.37
N ALA A 57 -14.04 14.18 -22.18
CA ALA A 57 -13.68 14.98 -21.03
C ALA A 57 -12.60 14.27 -20.20
N LEU A 58 -11.70 15.01 -19.58
CA LEU A 58 -10.62 14.51 -18.74
C LEU A 58 -10.62 15.22 -17.40
N MET A 59 -10.78 14.47 -16.32
CA MET A 59 -10.61 15.00 -14.97
C MET A 59 -9.17 14.72 -14.50
N MET A 60 -8.47 15.76 -14.09
CA MET A 60 -7.12 15.69 -13.53
C MET A 60 -7.17 15.90 -12.01
N GLY A 61 -6.39 15.13 -11.27
CA GLY A 61 -6.16 15.40 -9.84
C GLY A 61 -5.52 16.78 -9.62
N PHE A 62 -5.76 17.38 -8.46
CA PHE A 62 -5.33 18.76 -8.17
C PHE A 62 -3.82 19.00 -8.33
N ASN A 63 -3.01 17.98 -8.08
CA ASN A 63 -1.55 18.01 -8.18
C ASN A 63 -0.99 17.06 -9.27
N HIS A 64 -1.85 16.48 -10.10
CA HIS A 64 -1.43 15.53 -11.13
C HIS A 64 -0.91 16.27 -12.35
N ARG A 65 0.20 15.80 -12.91
CA ARG A 65 0.81 16.28 -14.15
C ARG A 65 1.22 15.08 -14.99
N PHE A 66 1.03 15.17 -16.28
CA PHE A 66 1.44 14.15 -17.23
C PHE A 66 2.06 14.80 -18.48
N GLY A 67 2.66 13.99 -19.33
CA GLY A 67 3.42 14.43 -20.50
C GLY A 67 4.90 14.62 -20.20
N SER A 68 5.74 14.35 -21.18
CA SER A 68 7.19 14.50 -21.10
C SER A 68 7.63 15.98 -20.98
N ASP A 69 6.78 16.88 -21.44
CA ASP A 69 6.92 18.32 -21.42
C ASP A 69 6.65 18.96 -20.04
N ARG A 70 6.05 18.20 -19.09
CA ARG A 70 5.84 18.61 -17.69
C ARG A 70 5.22 19.99 -17.55
N LEU A 71 4.12 20.25 -18.23
CA LEU A 71 3.45 21.53 -18.20
C LEU A 71 3.23 22.02 -16.76
N PRO A 72 3.53 23.32 -16.46
CA PRO A 72 3.52 23.82 -15.09
C PRO A 72 2.11 24.03 -14.52
N ASP A 73 1.15 24.39 -15.37
CA ASP A 73 -0.19 24.80 -14.95
C ASP A 73 -1.30 24.01 -15.66
N ILE A 74 -2.43 23.86 -14.94
CA ILE A 74 -3.64 23.21 -15.49
C ILE A 74 -4.19 23.96 -16.70
N SER A 75 -4.07 25.30 -16.72
CA SER A 75 -4.53 26.12 -17.83
C SER A 75 -3.88 25.76 -19.17
N ASP A 76 -2.66 25.22 -19.14
CA ASP A 76 -1.99 24.76 -20.35
C ASP A 76 -2.62 23.48 -20.88
N TYR A 77 -3.00 22.55 -20.00
CA TYR A 77 -3.78 21.36 -20.38
C TYR A 77 -5.16 21.75 -20.90
N GLU A 78 -5.83 22.73 -20.29
CA GLU A 78 -7.14 23.23 -20.75
C GLU A 78 -7.06 23.87 -22.14
N LYS A 79 -5.99 24.61 -22.45
CA LYS A 79 -5.77 25.15 -23.80
C LYS A 79 -5.61 24.04 -24.83
N ILE A 80 -4.80 23.00 -24.50
CA ILE A 80 -4.61 21.84 -25.36
C ILE A 80 -5.95 21.11 -25.55
N GLY A 81 -6.68 20.86 -24.47
CA GLY A 81 -7.99 20.18 -24.52
C GLY A 81 -8.96 20.92 -25.42
N ARG A 82 -9.09 22.24 -25.26
CA ARG A 82 -9.95 23.07 -26.13
C ARG A 82 -9.58 22.96 -27.60
N GLY A 83 -8.28 22.97 -27.92
CA GLY A 83 -7.81 22.82 -29.31
C GLY A 83 -8.12 21.43 -29.90
N LEU A 84 -8.31 20.41 -29.04
CA LEU A 84 -8.61 19.02 -29.43
C LEU A 84 -10.08 18.64 -29.27
N GLY A 85 -10.95 19.56 -28.81
CA GLY A 85 -12.36 19.29 -28.54
C GLY A 85 -12.61 18.43 -27.32
N ILE A 86 -11.71 18.49 -26.34
CA ILE A 86 -11.81 17.75 -25.04
C ILE A 86 -11.94 18.76 -23.91
N GLU A 87 -12.90 18.57 -23.04
CA GLU A 87 -13.02 19.35 -21.81
C GLU A 87 -12.06 18.82 -20.74
N ILE A 88 -11.32 19.72 -20.07
CA ILE A 88 -10.41 19.35 -18.98
C ILE A 88 -10.90 19.98 -17.68
N PHE A 89 -11.06 19.15 -16.66
CA PHE A 89 -11.49 19.52 -15.33
C PHE A 89 -10.39 19.25 -14.32
N ARG A 90 -10.27 20.13 -13.32
CA ARG A 90 -9.42 19.90 -12.16
C ARG A 90 -10.27 19.41 -10.99
N ALA A 91 -9.89 18.27 -10.40
CA ALA A 91 -10.45 17.83 -9.13
C ALA A 91 -10.04 18.79 -8.00
N GLY A 92 -10.97 18.99 -7.07
CA GLY A 92 -10.69 19.79 -5.87
C GLY A 92 -9.59 19.14 -5.00
N GLU A 93 -8.88 19.96 -4.26
CA GLU A 93 -7.92 19.51 -3.27
C GLU A 93 -8.68 18.97 -2.05
N LEU A 94 -8.41 17.71 -1.67
CA LEU A 94 -8.87 17.16 -0.40
C LEU A 94 -7.82 17.46 0.67
N ARG A 95 -8.27 17.86 1.85
CA ARG A 95 -7.43 18.13 3.01
C ARG A 95 -7.81 17.24 4.18
N ASP A 96 -6.79 16.81 4.92
CA ASP A 96 -6.96 16.15 6.21
C ASP A 96 -7.75 17.08 7.15
N HIS A 97 -8.77 16.52 7.81
CA HIS A 97 -9.65 17.28 8.70
C HIS A 97 -8.94 17.78 9.97
N THR A 98 -7.85 17.11 10.37
CA THR A 98 -7.13 17.36 11.63
C THR A 98 -5.94 18.29 11.41
N ARG A 99 -5.13 18.01 10.38
CA ARG A 99 -3.86 18.72 10.12
C ARG A 99 -3.99 19.78 9.03
N HIS A 100 -5.12 19.81 8.32
CA HIS A 100 -5.36 20.67 7.16
C HIS A 100 -4.33 20.54 6.04
N GLU A 101 -3.56 19.43 6.02
CA GLU A 101 -2.60 19.13 4.98
C GLU A 101 -3.28 18.49 3.76
N PRO A 102 -2.76 18.71 2.54
CA PRO A 102 -3.30 18.07 1.35
C PRO A 102 -3.19 16.56 1.42
N ILE A 103 -4.31 15.86 1.18
CA ILE A 103 -4.33 14.40 1.04
C ILE A 103 -3.79 14.04 -0.34
N CYS A 104 -2.64 13.38 -0.38
CA CYS A 104 -2.04 12.90 -1.61
C CYS A 104 -1.24 11.61 -1.37
N SER A 105 -0.90 10.91 -2.44
CA SER A 105 -0.13 9.66 -2.33
C SER A 105 1.22 9.83 -1.63
N SER A 106 1.82 11.03 -1.68
CA SER A 106 3.10 11.29 -1.01
C SER A 106 2.94 11.42 0.51
N SER A 107 1.88 12.09 1.00
CA SER A 107 1.59 12.19 2.44
C SER A 107 1.23 10.81 3.01
N ILE A 108 0.43 10.02 2.30
CA ILE A 108 0.07 8.64 2.70
C ILE A 108 1.33 7.75 2.79
N ARG A 109 2.23 7.80 1.77
CA ARG A 109 3.49 7.04 1.82
C ARG A 109 4.35 7.43 3.02
N LYS A 110 4.45 8.73 3.31
CA LYS A 110 5.21 9.23 4.46
C LYS A 110 4.65 8.68 5.77
N ALA A 111 3.33 8.70 5.96
CA ALA A 111 2.67 8.13 7.13
C ALA A 111 2.92 6.63 7.27
N LEU A 112 2.76 5.84 6.19
CA LEU A 112 3.02 4.40 6.21
C LEU A 112 4.49 4.08 6.52
N VAL A 113 5.45 4.79 5.93
CA VAL A 113 6.89 4.57 6.16
C VAL A 113 7.27 4.90 7.60
N SER A 114 6.66 5.92 8.22
CA SER A 114 6.86 6.23 9.63
C SER A 114 6.10 5.30 10.58
N GLY A 115 5.21 4.44 10.06
CA GLY A 115 4.35 3.56 10.85
C GLY A 115 3.13 4.27 11.46
N ASP A 116 2.81 5.49 11.05
CA ASP A 116 1.61 6.23 11.45
C ASP A 116 0.39 5.70 10.66
N ILE A 117 -0.07 4.52 11.08
CA ILE A 117 -1.14 3.78 10.42
C ILE A 117 -2.47 4.52 10.51
N LEU A 118 -2.77 5.12 11.66
CA LEU A 118 -4.02 5.83 11.86
C LEU A 118 -4.16 7.00 10.88
N SER A 119 -3.13 7.84 10.77
CA SER A 119 -3.12 8.94 9.79
C SER A 119 -3.16 8.44 8.34
N ALA A 120 -2.48 7.32 8.03
CA ALA A 120 -2.53 6.74 6.70
C ALA A 120 -3.95 6.25 6.34
N ASN A 121 -4.62 5.56 7.27
CA ASN A 121 -5.97 5.05 7.11
C ASN A 121 -7.00 6.18 6.98
N ASP A 122 -6.86 7.24 7.79
CA ASP A 122 -7.71 8.42 7.70
C ASP A 122 -7.60 9.09 6.32
N MET A 123 -6.39 9.32 5.84
CA MET A 123 -6.15 9.86 4.50
C MET A 123 -6.63 8.94 3.37
N LEU A 124 -6.57 7.62 3.54
CA LEU A 124 -7.05 6.63 2.57
C LEU A 124 -8.57 6.50 2.58
N GLY A 125 -9.22 6.71 3.74
CA GLY A 125 -10.63 6.42 3.98
C GLY A 125 -10.93 4.92 4.19
N TYR A 126 -9.90 4.09 4.34
CA TYR A 126 -9.98 2.65 4.62
C TYR A 126 -8.66 2.14 5.20
N PRO A 127 -8.67 0.99 5.93
CA PRO A 127 -7.43 0.40 6.45
C PRO A 127 -6.45 0.01 5.34
N TYR A 128 -5.18 0.41 5.49
CA TYR A 128 -4.13 0.02 4.54
C TYR A 128 -4.02 -1.50 4.46
N ARG A 129 -3.88 -2.04 3.26
CA ARG A 129 -3.95 -3.47 3.00
C ARG A 129 -2.71 -3.99 2.30
N LEU A 130 -2.14 -5.08 2.84
CA LEU A 130 -1.17 -5.92 2.15
C LEU A 130 -1.80 -7.28 1.82
N LYS A 131 -1.49 -7.81 0.65
CA LYS A 131 -1.91 -9.11 0.18
C LYS A 131 -0.68 -9.90 -0.25
N GLY A 132 -0.64 -11.18 0.06
CA GLY A 132 0.48 -12.02 -0.36
C GLY A 132 0.24 -13.49 -0.07
N SER A 133 1.18 -14.30 -0.56
CA SER A 133 1.21 -15.74 -0.32
C SER A 133 1.96 -16.05 0.97
N VAL A 134 1.47 -17.02 1.73
CA VAL A 134 2.16 -17.49 2.93
C VAL A 134 3.31 -18.40 2.54
N VAL A 135 4.53 -17.99 2.88
CA VAL A 135 5.76 -18.72 2.60
C VAL A 135 6.39 -19.31 3.87
N ALA A 136 7.30 -20.28 3.69
CA ALA A 136 7.99 -20.88 4.81
C ALA A 136 8.92 -19.88 5.52
N GLY A 137 8.86 -19.85 6.85
CA GLY A 137 9.74 -19.09 7.73
C GLY A 137 10.54 -19.99 8.68
N LYS A 138 11.25 -19.38 9.63
CA LYS A 138 12.09 -20.10 10.63
C LYS A 138 11.29 -20.92 11.67
N ARG A 139 9.96 -20.77 11.72
CA ARG A 139 9.03 -21.49 12.62
C ARG A 139 9.29 -21.35 14.12
N LEU A 140 10.11 -20.39 14.54
CA LEU A 140 10.43 -20.13 15.95
C LEU A 140 9.17 -19.81 16.79
N GLY A 141 8.24 -19.02 16.26
CA GLY A 141 7.00 -18.68 16.94
C GLY A 141 6.17 -19.89 17.37
N ARG A 142 6.21 -21.00 16.59
CA ARG A 142 5.48 -22.23 16.92
C ARG A 142 5.98 -22.87 18.23
N THR A 143 7.28 -22.81 18.50
CA THR A 143 7.89 -23.41 19.71
C THR A 143 7.55 -22.65 20.98
N ILE A 144 7.16 -21.38 20.85
CA ILE A 144 6.83 -20.52 21.99
C ILE A 144 5.34 -20.21 22.11
N GLY A 145 4.49 -20.87 21.29
CA GLY A 145 3.03 -20.72 21.35
C GLY A 145 2.44 -19.60 20.48
N PHE A 146 3.26 -18.93 19.67
CA PHE A 146 2.84 -17.85 18.75
C PHE A 146 3.21 -18.19 17.31
N PRO A 147 2.56 -19.18 16.66
CA PRO A 147 2.86 -19.51 15.29
C PRO A 147 2.63 -18.32 14.37
N THR A 148 3.59 -18.04 13.48
CA THR A 148 3.52 -16.94 12.51
C THR A 148 3.47 -17.44 11.08
N ALA A 149 2.74 -16.74 10.24
CA ALA A 149 2.74 -16.87 8.79
C ALA A 149 3.62 -15.74 8.19
N ASN A 150 4.60 -16.10 7.37
CA ASN A 150 5.40 -15.14 6.63
C ASN A 150 4.67 -14.79 5.34
N ILE A 151 4.46 -13.50 5.08
CA ILE A 151 3.75 -13.00 3.91
C ILE A 151 4.77 -12.55 2.87
N ASP A 152 4.72 -13.16 1.69
CA ASP A 152 5.40 -12.68 0.50
C ASP A 152 4.38 -11.98 -0.39
N THR A 153 4.57 -10.68 -0.58
CA THR A 153 3.66 -9.87 -1.41
C THR A 153 3.83 -10.13 -2.91
N GLY A 154 4.94 -10.75 -3.32
CA GLY A 154 5.25 -10.99 -4.74
C GLY A 154 5.44 -9.71 -5.59
N ASP A 155 5.15 -8.55 -5.03
CA ASP A 155 5.29 -7.24 -5.68
C ASP A 155 6.37 -6.45 -4.95
N SER A 156 7.55 -6.40 -5.53
CA SER A 156 8.71 -5.69 -4.97
C SER A 156 8.51 -4.17 -4.89
N ASN A 157 7.51 -3.62 -5.61
CA ASN A 157 7.21 -2.20 -5.60
C ASN A 157 6.04 -1.83 -4.67
N LEU A 158 5.41 -2.80 -4.01
CA LEU A 158 4.35 -2.50 -3.05
C LEU A 158 4.95 -1.93 -1.75
N LEU A 159 4.39 -0.84 -1.25
CA LEU A 159 4.88 -0.19 -0.04
C LEU A 159 4.60 -1.09 1.17
N ILE A 160 5.64 -1.47 1.88
CA ILE A 160 5.56 -2.12 3.19
C ILE A 160 5.71 -1.04 4.26
N PRO A 161 4.79 -0.95 5.25
CA PRO A 161 4.92 0.01 6.35
C PRO A 161 6.23 -0.10 7.11
N GLY A 162 6.57 0.94 7.85
CA GLY A 162 7.79 0.98 8.65
C GLY A 162 7.92 -0.20 9.62
N SER A 163 9.14 -0.53 10.02
CA SER A 163 9.39 -1.63 10.99
C SER A 163 8.65 -1.39 12.29
N GLY A 164 8.08 -2.44 12.86
CA GLY A 164 7.28 -2.39 14.10
C GLY A 164 6.31 -3.55 14.23
N VAL A 165 5.55 -3.54 15.31
CA VAL A 165 4.47 -4.49 15.58
C VAL A 165 3.14 -3.79 15.44
N TYR A 166 2.21 -4.42 14.72
CA TYR A 166 0.94 -3.85 14.31
C TYR A 166 -0.24 -4.73 14.70
N ALA A 167 -1.34 -4.11 15.08
CA ALA A 167 -2.65 -4.74 15.11
C ALA A 167 -3.20 -4.81 13.69
N VAL A 168 -3.66 -5.98 13.29
CA VAL A 168 -4.20 -6.20 11.94
C VAL A 168 -5.44 -7.07 11.96
N ASP A 169 -6.30 -6.90 10.98
CA ASP A 169 -7.29 -7.89 10.59
C ASP A 169 -6.75 -8.74 9.45
N VAL A 170 -6.83 -10.05 9.60
CA VAL A 170 -6.35 -11.02 8.62
C VAL A 170 -7.53 -11.63 7.89
N ILE A 171 -7.58 -11.44 6.58
CA ILE A 171 -8.56 -12.07 5.70
C ILE A 171 -7.99 -13.43 5.30
N LEU A 172 -8.62 -14.48 5.79
CA LEU A 172 -8.25 -15.86 5.53
C LEU A 172 -8.69 -16.33 4.13
N PRO A 173 -8.16 -17.46 3.62
CA PRO A 173 -8.52 -17.98 2.29
C PRO A 173 -10.00 -18.31 2.11
N ASP A 174 -10.71 -18.61 3.19
CA ASP A 174 -12.18 -18.84 3.19
C ASP A 174 -13.00 -17.55 3.29
N GLY A 175 -12.34 -16.39 3.29
CA GLY A 175 -12.97 -15.07 3.39
C GLY A 175 -13.29 -14.63 4.82
N LYS A 176 -13.07 -15.48 5.84
CA LYS A 176 -13.25 -15.06 7.22
C LYS A 176 -12.18 -14.07 7.64
N VAL A 177 -12.56 -13.16 8.53
CA VAL A 177 -11.67 -12.18 9.13
C VAL A 177 -11.33 -12.61 10.56
N SER A 178 -10.05 -12.61 10.88
CA SER A 178 -9.53 -12.89 12.22
C SER A 178 -8.58 -11.79 12.65
N ARG A 179 -8.59 -11.47 13.94
CA ARG A 179 -7.62 -10.53 14.50
C ARG A 179 -6.21 -11.13 14.47
N GLY A 180 -5.20 -10.31 14.23
CA GLY A 180 -3.80 -10.72 14.24
C GLY A 180 -2.87 -9.65 14.80
N MET A 181 -1.69 -10.05 15.22
CA MET A 181 -0.56 -9.17 15.41
C MET A 181 0.49 -9.45 14.32
N LEU A 182 1.00 -8.40 13.70
CA LEU A 182 1.91 -8.48 12.58
C LEU A 182 3.22 -7.77 12.93
N ASN A 183 4.34 -8.43 12.67
CA ASN A 183 5.68 -7.86 12.81
C ASN A 183 6.25 -7.54 11.42
N ILE A 184 6.71 -6.31 11.23
CA ILE A 184 7.54 -5.91 10.11
C ILE A 184 8.93 -5.64 10.66
N GLY A 185 9.92 -6.42 10.21
CA GLY A 185 11.28 -6.29 10.70
C GLY A 185 12.32 -6.68 9.66
N ARG A 186 13.56 -6.33 9.93
CA ARG A 186 14.70 -6.79 9.13
C ARG A 186 15.25 -8.07 9.74
N ARG A 187 15.40 -9.10 8.92
CA ARG A 187 16.07 -10.32 9.39
C ARG A 187 17.55 -10.01 9.65
N PRO A 188 18.09 -10.29 10.86
CA PRO A 188 19.54 -10.25 11.05
C PRO A 188 20.16 -11.28 10.11
N THR A 189 20.85 -10.83 9.08
CA THR A 189 21.74 -11.67 8.28
C THR A 189 23.09 -11.72 8.98
N VAL A 190 23.78 -12.86 8.90
CA VAL A 190 25.11 -13.07 9.49
C VAL A 190 26.13 -12.11 8.85
N ASP A 191 25.86 -11.63 7.66
CA ASP A 191 26.59 -10.55 7.00
C ASP A 191 25.91 -9.21 7.33
N HIS A 192 26.65 -8.32 7.97
CA HIS A 192 26.24 -6.95 8.34
C HIS A 192 25.97 -6.03 7.13
N SER A 193 25.41 -6.55 6.02
CA SER A 193 24.99 -5.72 4.89
C SER A 193 23.73 -4.95 5.27
N ALA A 194 23.71 -3.65 5.00
CA ALA A 194 22.62 -2.72 5.31
C ALA A 194 21.28 -3.03 4.60
N GLU A 195 21.21 -4.11 3.82
CA GLU A 195 20.11 -4.48 2.94
C GLU A 195 19.43 -5.81 3.30
N ALA A 196 19.36 -6.16 4.58
CA ALA A 196 18.60 -7.34 4.98
C ALA A 196 17.12 -7.16 4.52
N PRO A 197 16.53 -8.14 3.79
CA PRO A 197 15.17 -8.01 3.29
C PRO A 197 14.19 -7.88 4.45
N LEU A 198 13.18 -7.02 4.27
CA LEU A 198 12.08 -6.89 5.21
C LEU A 198 11.32 -8.22 5.29
N SER A 199 10.99 -8.66 6.49
CA SER A 199 10.07 -9.76 6.73
C SER A 199 8.75 -9.22 7.24
N VAL A 200 7.65 -9.78 6.74
CA VAL A 200 6.29 -9.49 7.18
C VAL A 200 5.74 -10.79 7.77
N GLU A 201 5.59 -10.81 9.08
CA GLU A 201 5.18 -12.02 9.82
C GLU A 201 3.92 -11.75 10.61
N VAL A 202 2.85 -12.50 10.39
CA VAL A 202 1.58 -12.35 11.11
C VAL A 202 1.27 -13.57 11.97
N HIS A 203 0.93 -13.33 13.22
CA HIS A 203 0.28 -14.31 14.11
C HIS A 203 -1.23 -14.08 14.07
N VAL A 204 -1.99 -15.08 13.64
CA VAL A 204 -3.46 -15.02 13.59
C VAL A 204 -4.00 -15.51 14.94
N ILE A 205 -4.62 -14.60 15.70
CA ILE A 205 -5.05 -14.86 17.07
C ILE A 205 -6.25 -15.83 17.07
N GLY A 206 -6.18 -16.88 17.89
CA GLY A 206 -7.26 -17.86 18.03
C GLY A 206 -7.48 -18.76 16.81
N TRP A 207 -6.61 -18.69 15.81
CA TRP A 207 -6.74 -19.53 14.62
C TRP A 207 -5.73 -20.69 14.63
N ASN A 208 -6.20 -21.87 14.25
CA ASN A 208 -5.37 -23.07 14.10
C ASN A 208 -5.62 -23.70 12.73
N GLY A 209 -4.59 -23.78 11.91
CA GLY A 209 -4.66 -24.39 10.59
C GLY A 209 -3.36 -24.23 9.81
N ASP A 210 -3.37 -24.66 8.56
CA ASP A 210 -2.24 -24.49 7.65
C ASP A 210 -2.56 -23.43 6.61
N LEU A 211 -1.71 -22.39 6.54
CA LEU A 211 -1.79 -21.30 5.58
C LEU A 211 -0.71 -21.38 4.50
N TYR A 212 0.24 -22.32 4.57
CA TYR A 212 1.33 -22.41 3.60
C TYR A 212 0.82 -22.51 2.16
N GLY A 213 1.40 -21.70 1.28
CA GLY A 213 1.04 -21.63 -0.13
C GLY A 213 -0.32 -20.97 -0.40
N LYS A 214 -1.06 -20.59 0.65
CA LYS A 214 -2.34 -19.91 0.50
C LYS A 214 -2.15 -18.40 0.47
N GLU A 215 -3.06 -17.74 -0.20
CA GLU A 215 -3.12 -16.28 -0.25
C GLU A 215 -3.93 -15.76 0.93
N ILE A 216 -3.38 -14.76 1.63
CA ILE A 216 -4.05 -14.01 2.69
C ILE A 216 -3.90 -12.52 2.45
N ALA A 217 -4.74 -11.73 3.10
CA ALA A 217 -4.55 -10.29 3.15
C ALA A 217 -4.59 -9.81 4.60
N VAL A 218 -3.82 -8.76 4.90
CA VAL A 218 -3.81 -8.11 6.20
C VAL A 218 -4.23 -6.66 6.05
N MET A 219 -5.13 -6.21 6.90
CA MET A 219 -5.58 -4.83 7.00
C MET A 219 -4.98 -4.22 8.26
N PHE A 220 -4.19 -3.18 8.12
CA PHE A 220 -3.52 -2.52 9.23
C PHE A 220 -4.52 -1.64 9.99
N LEU A 221 -4.59 -1.82 11.30
CA LEU A 221 -5.49 -1.06 12.16
C LEU A 221 -4.73 -0.01 12.95
N ASP A 222 -3.67 -0.43 13.66
CA ASP A 222 -2.85 0.46 14.47
C ASP A 222 -1.42 -0.08 14.63
N ARG A 223 -0.52 0.78 15.04
CA ARG A 223 0.85 0.41 15.42
C ARG A 223 0.93 0.22 16.93
N ILE A 224 1.23 -1.01 17.35
CA ILE A 224 1.33 -1.36 18.78
C ILE A 224 2.62 -0.82 19.40
N ARG A 225 3.78 -1.03 18.72
CA ARG A 225 5.10 -0.62 19.20
C ARG A 225 6.19 -0.74 18.14
N ASP A 226 7.37 -0.22 18.49
CA ASP A 226 8.61 -0.48 17.75
C ASP A 226 9.11 -1.91 17.92
N GLU A 227 9.97 -2.37 17.02
CA GLU A 227 10.72 -3.61 17.23
C GLU A 227 11.63 -3.50 18.45
N ARG A 228 11.77 -4.63 19.16
CA ARG A 228 12.67 -4.75 20.32
C ARG A 228 13.43 -6.05 20.29
N CYS A 229 14.68 -6.01 20.76
CA CYS A 229 15.43 -7.22 21.06
C CYS A 229 15.09 -7.68 22.49
N PHE A 230 15.02 -8.98 22.70
CA PHE A 230 14.73 -9.58 23.99
C PHE A 230 15.93 -10.37 24.51
N THR A 231 16.19 -10.31 25.80
CA THR A 231 17.33 -10.98 26.44
C THR A 231 17.13 -12.48 26.57
N ASP A 232 15.87 -12.91 26.68
CA ASP A 232 15.48 -14.30 26.86
C ASP A 232 14.10 -14.60 26.27
N LEU A 233 13.74 -15.89 26.19
CA LEU A 233 12.47 -16.35 25.63
C LEU A 233 11.27 -16.00 26.49
N ASP A 234 11.41 -15.87 27.81
CA ASP A 234 10.30 -15.57 28.72
C ASP A 234 9.89 -14.11 28.58
N ALA A 235 10.87 -13.20 28.49
CA ALA A 235 10.63 -11.79 28.18
C ALA A 235 9.93 -11.63 26.81
N LEU A 236 10.36 -12.39 25.80
CA LEU A 236 9.71 -12.40 24.49
C LEU A 236 8.25 -12.89 24.58
N LYS A 237 7.99 -14.02 25.25
CA LYS A 237 6.62 -14.57 25.44
C LYS A 237 5.71 -13.59 26.16
N LYS A 238 6.20 -12.96 27.24
CA LYS A 238 5.43 -11.96 27.98
C LYS A 238 5.06 -10.78 27.11
N GLN A 239 6.00 -10.29 26.28
CA GLN A 239 5.72 -9.19 25.36
C GLN A 239 4.73 -9.60 24.27
N LEU A 240 4.88 -10.77 23.64
CA LEU A 240 3.95 -11.27 22.63
C LEU A 240 2.53 -11.44 23.17
N SER A 241 2.39 -11.86 24.44
CA SER A 241 1.08 -11.92 25.11
C SER A 241 0.47 -10.53 25.26
N ALA A 242 1.26 -9.52 25.65
CA ALA A 242 0.80 -8.13 25.74
C ALA A 242 0.44 -7.56 24.37
N ASP A 243 1.23 -7.85 23.34
CA ASP A 243 0.96 -7.42 21.95
C ASP A 243 -0.35 -8.04 21.42
N CYS A 244 -0.62 -9.32 21.72
CA CYS A 244 -1.89 -9.96 21.38
C CYS A 244 -3.08 -9.25 22.04
N GLN A 245 -2.98 -8.91 23.33
CA GLN A 245 -4.04 -8.16 24.01
C GLN A 245 -4.24 -6.78 23.39
N ALA A 246 -3.17 -6.07 23.10
CA ALA A 246 -3.24 -4.78 22.41
C ALA A 246 -3.90 -4.92 21.02
N ALA A 247 -3.54 -5.96 20.25
CA ALA A 247 -4.15 -6.21 18.94
C ALA A 247 -5.65 -6.50 19.04
N ILE A 248 -6.11 -7.22 20.08
CA ILE A 248 -7.53 -7.54 20.25
C ILE A 248 -8.37 -6.29 20.49
N VAL A 249 -7.86 -5.31 21.22
CA VAL A 249 -8.61 -4.08 21.59
C VAL A 249 -8.45 -2.94 20.58
N ALA A 250 -7.53 -3.05 19.61
CA ALA A 250 -7.37 -2.07 18.54
C ALA A 250 -8.63 -1.98 17.68
N CYS A 251 -9.06 -0.77 17.33
CA CYS A 251 -10.26 -0.48 16.55
C CYS A 251 -9.92 -0.06 15.12
#